data_a7324bb85836e07759293f21163a144c
#
_entry.id   a7324bb85836e07759293f21163a144c
#
_cell.length_a   1.000
_cell.length_b   1.000
_cell.length_c   1.000
_cell.angle_alpha   90.00
_cell.angle_beta   90.00
_cell.angle_gamma   90.00
#
_symmetry.space_group_name_H-M   'P 1'
#
loop_
_entity.id
_entity.type
_entity.pdbx_description
1 polymer ?
#
loop_
_entity_poly.entity_id
_entity_poly.type
_entity_poly.pdbx_seq_one_letter_code
_entity_poly.pdbx_strand_id
1 'polypeptide(L)'
;YSKYGDNDFTHWKNAGPIFGYNALEDDQQWSGSATVNSDGSIQLYYTKNDTSGGKLNWQQLASATLNLAVENDEVVIKSVENDHILFGGDNYHYQSYPKFMSTFNDDHNHDGNPDRTDNYCLRDPHIIEDNGSRYLIFESNTGDENYQGEKQIYNWSNYGGDDAFNLKSFLNIVNNKHLYNLASWANGSIGILKLDDNEKNPSVAELYTPLVTS
;
A
#
# COMPACT_ATOMS: atom_id res chain seq x y z
N TYR A 1 -10.60 -21.09 3.81
CA TYR A 1 -12.01 -21.11 3.39
C TYR A 1 -12.88 -21.91 4.38
N SER A 2 -14.15 -21.59 4.38
CA SER A 2 -15.19 -22.34 5.09
C SER A 2 -16.46 -22.37 4.24
N LYS A 3 -17.51 -23.06 4.70
CA LYS A 3 -18.83 -22.98 4.06
C LYS A 3 -19.44 -21.61 4.29
N TYR A 4 -20.18 -21.10 3.29
CA TYR A 4 -20.89 -19.84 3.41
C TYR A 4 -21.81 -19.82 4.65
N GLY A 5 -21.71 -18.79 5.46
CA GLY A 5 -22.47 -18.66 6.70
C GLY A 5 -21.93 -19.43 7.91
N ASP A 6 -20.83 -20.14 7.76
CA ASP A 6 -20.14 -20.81 8.87
C ASP A 6 -19.19 -19.81 9.56
N ASN A 7 -19.53 -19.41 10.79
CA ASN A 7 -18.77 -18.45 11.59
C ASN A 7 -17.82 -19.13 12.59
N ASP A 8 -17.74 -20.47 12.60
CA ASP A 8 -16.83 -21.20 13.45
C ASP A 8 -15.44 -21.32 12.81
N PHE A 9 -14.47 -20.59 13.35
CA PHE A 9 -13.08 -20.60 12.83
C PHE A 9 -12.39 -21.96 12.90
N THR A 10 -12.89 -22.89 13.74
CA THR A 10 -12.35 -24.26 13.80
C THR A 10 -12.67 -25.07 12.55
N HIS A 11 -13.65 -24.66 11.76
CA HIS A 11 -14.04 -25.28 10.49
C HIS A 11 -13.29 -24.70 9.28
N TRP A 12 -12.47 -23.66 9.50
CA TRP A 12 -11.72 -23.06 8.41
C TRP A 12 -10.59 -23.97 7.93
N LYS A 13 -10.49 -24.13 6.63
CA LYS A 13 -9.48 -24.95 5.97
C LYS A 13 -8.49 -24.06 5.23
N ASN A 14 -7.23 -24.48 5.18
CA ASN A 14 -6.18 -23.84 4.38
C ASN A 14 -6.10 -24.54 3.02
N ALA A 15 -6.27 -23.78 1.93
CA ALA A 15 -6.14 -24.29 0.55
C ALA A 15 -4.70 -24.24 0.02
N GLY A 16 -3.75 -23.80 0.84
CA GLY A 16 -2.35 -23.61 0.45
C GLY A 16 -2.04 -22.17 0.00
N PRO A 17 -0.77 -21.90 -0.33
CA PRO A 17 -0.34 -20.59 -0.79
C PRO A 17 -0.86 -20.32 -2.21
N ILE A 18 -1.34 -19.10 -2.44
CA ILE A 18 -1.96 -18.68 -3.71
C ILE A 18 -0.95 -18.82 -4.88
N PHE A 19 0.28 -18.36 -4.69
CA PHE A 19 1.33 -18.35 -5.71
C PHE A 19 2.25 -19.60 -5.65
N GLY A 20 1.90 -20.62 -4.83
CA GLY A 20 2.67 -21.84 -4.65
C GLY A 20 3.79 -21.70 -3.61
N TYR A 21 4.36 -22.86 -3.23
CA TYR A 21 5.41 -22.94 -2.20
C TYR A 21 6.79 -22.50 -2.67
N ASN A 22 6.97 -22.33 -3.99
CA ASN A 22 8.22 -21.87 -4.59
C ASN A 22 8.21 -20.39 -4.91
N ALA A 23 7.34 -19.60 -4.27
CA ALA A 23 7.40 -18.17 -4.35
C ALA A 23 8.82 -17.70 -3.99
N LEU A 24 9.39 -16.87 -4.84
CA LEU A 24 10.78 -16.44 -4.73
C LEU A 24 11.02 -15.72 -3.41
N GLU A 25 12.14 -16.01 -2.75
CA GLU A 25 12.50 -15.34 -1.49
C GLU A 25 12.55 -13.82 -1.64
N ASP A 26 12.93 -13.33 -2.83
CA ASP A 26 13.07 -11.92 -3.16
C ASP A 26 11.79 -11.27 -3.74
N ASP A 27 10.72 -12.04 -3.95
CA ASP A 27 9.45 -11.58 -4.51
C ASP A 27 8.30 -12.00 -3.58
N GLN A 28 8.04 -11.17 -2.58
CA GLN A 28 7.07 -11.44 -1.53
C GLN A 28 5.70 -10.88 -1.90
N GLN A 29 4.65 -11.59 -1.52
CA GLN A 29 3.28 -11.15 -1.63
C GLN A 29 2.74 -10.85 -0.22
N TRP A 30 2.36 -9.59 -0.01
CA TRP A 30 1.84 -9.13 1.27
C TRP A 30 0.34 -8.89 1.19
N SER A 31 -0.23 -8.42 2.28
CA SER A 31 -1.66 -8.15 2.45
C SER A 31 -2.35 -7.49 1.27
N GLY A 32 -3.64 -7.70 1.20
CA GLY A 32 -4.50 -7.13 0.18
C GLY A 32 -5.96 -7.50 0.37
N SER A 33 -6.72 -7.40 -0.70
CA SER A 33 -8.15 -7.70 -0.73
C SER A 33 -8.52 -8.45 -2.01
N ALA A 34 -9.76 -8.91 -2.07
CA ALA A 34 -10.24 -9.65 -3.24
C ALA A 34 -11.72 -9.34 -3.51
N THR A 35 -12.12 -9.48 -4.77
CA THR A 35 -13.52 -9.44 -5.22
C THR A 35 -13.82 -10.65 -6.10
N VAL A 36 -15.10 -10.92 -6.30
CA VAL A 36 -15.56 -12.02 -7.18
C VAL A 36 -15.92 -11.43 -8.55
N ASN A 37 -15.30 -11.96 -9.58
CA ASN A 37 -15.61 -11.59 -10.97
C ASN A 37 -16.96 -12.16 -11.43
N SER A 38 -17.51 -11.62 -12.51
CA SER A 38 -18.80 -12.04 -13.06
C SER A 38 -18.85 -13.52 -13.47
N ASP A 39 -17.70 -14.13 -13.79
CA ASP A 39 -17.58 -15.56 -14.12
C ASP A 39 -17.31 -16.47 -12.91
N GLY A 40 -17.27 -15.91 -11.71
CA GLY A 40 -17.01 -16.65 -10.47
C GLY A 40 -15.52 -16.85 -10.12
N SER A 41 -14.59 -16.39 -10.97
CA SER A 41 -13.18 -16.30 -10.59
C SER A 41 -12.96 -15.22 -9.52
N ILE A 42 -11.84 -15.28 -8.81
CA ILE A 42 -11.49 -14.31 -7.78
C ILE A 42 -10.44 -13.35 -8.32
N GLN A 43 -10.71 -12.05 -8.26
CA GLN A 43 -9.71 -11.03 -8.53
C GLN A 43 -9.04 -10.64 -7.22
N LEU A 44 -7.74 -10.90 -7.13
CA LEU A 44 -6.90 -10.56 -5.99
C LEU A 44 -6.21 -9.24 -6.27
N TYR A 45 -6.14 -8.39 -5.25
CA TYR A 45 -5.33 -7.17 -5.19
C TYR A 45 -4.40 -7.29 -3.99
N TYR A 46 -3.10 -7.13 -4.21
CA TYR A 46 -2.12 -7.39 -3.15
C TYR A 46 -0.88 -6.49 -3.30
N THR A 47 -0.05 -6.48 -2.29
CA THR A 47 1.25 -5.82 -2.33
C THR A 47 2.30 -6.80 -2.83
N LYS A 48 2.91 -6.50 -3.97
CA LYS A 48 4.13 -7.16 -4.42
C LYS A 48 5.34 -6.44 -3.86
N ASN A 49 6.17 -7.14 -3.11
CA ASN A 49 7.36 -6.57 -2.47
C ASN A 49 8.62 -7.21 -3.03
N ASP A 50 9.41 -6.44 -3.78
CA ASP A 50 10.67 -6.89 -4.38
C ASP A 50 11.84 -6.46 -3.49
N THR A 51 12.60 -7.45 -3.00
CA THR A 51 13.82 -7.26 -2.21
C THR A 51 15.08 -7.68 -2.97
N SER A 52 14.94 -8.08 -4.24
CA SER A 52 16.05 -8.54 -5.07
C SER A 52 17.13 -7.47 -5.26
N GLY A 53 18.37 -7.89 -5.38
CA GLY A 53 19.48 -6.98 -5.63
C GLY A 53 19.75 -5.96 -4.52
N GLY A 54 19.31 -6.25 -3.29
CA GLY A 54 19.49 -5.36 -2.14
C GLY A 54 18.51 -4.18 -2.08
N LYS A 55 17.38 -4.28 -2.79
CA LYS A 55 16.29 -3.29 -2.68
C LYS A 55 15.72 -3.27 -1.26
N LEU A 56 15.32 -2.10 -0.82
CA LEU A 56 14.74 -1.87 0.49
C LEU A 56 13.21 -1.92 0.41
N ASN A 57 12.64 -3.13 0.27
CA ASN A 57 11.19 -3.31 0.22
C ASN A 57 10.52 -2.46 -0.88
N TRP A 58 10.81 -2.75 -2.13
CA TRP A 58 10.14 -2.12 -3.26
C TRP A 58 8.71 -2.64 -3.38
N GLN A 59 7.82 -1.99 -2.69
CA GLN A 59 6.39 -2.30 -2.66
C GLN A 59 5.70 -1.72 -3.89
N GLN A 60 4.81 -2.50 -4.49
CA GLN A 60 4.00 -2.11 -5.63
C GLN A 60 2.60 -2.73 -5.48
N LEU A 61 1.57 -2.02 -5.92
CA LEU A 61 0.23 -2.60 -5.99
C LEU A 61 0.17 -3.55 -7.18
N ALA A 62 -0.30 -4.76 -6.95
CA ALA A 62 -0.39 -5.81 -7.95
C ALA A 62 -1.78 -6.45 -7.98
N SER A 63 -2.09 -7.15 -9.06
CA SER A 63 -3.33 -7.87 -9.23
C SER A 63 -3.11 -9.21 -9.90
N ALA A 64 -3.93 -10.21 -9.54
CA ALA A 64 -3.96 -11.53 -10.17
C ALA A 64 -5.37 -12.12 -10.16
N THR A 65 -5.67 -12.97 -11.13
CA THR A 65 -6.93 -13.72 -11.22
C THR A 65 -6.74 -15.13 -10.70
N LEU A 66 -7.54 -15.55 -9.70
CA LEU A 66 -7.54 -16.90 -9.17
C LEU A 66 -8.71 -17.69 -9.72
N ASN A 67 -8.43 -18.82 -10.32
CA ASN A 67 -9.44 -19.81 -10.69
C ASN A 67 -9.49 -20.91 -9.63
N LEU A 68 -10.66 -21.06 -9.01
CA LEU A 68 -10.90 -22.03 -7.95
C LEU A 68 -11.81 -23.15 -8.44
N ALA A 69 -11.70 -24.33 -7.86
CA ALA A 69 -12.65 -25.42 -8.02
C ALA A 69 -12.96 -26.08 -6.67
N VAL A 70 -14.08 -26.77 -6.60
CA VAL A 70 -14.40 -27.67 -5.47
C VAL A 70 -14.19 -29.10 -5.94
N GLU A 71 -13.28 -29.82 -5.32
CA GLU A 71 -12.94 -31.22 -5.62
C GLU A 71 -12.98 -32.01 -4.32
N ASN A 72 -13.77 -33.08 -4.25
CA ASN A 72 -13.94 -33.92 -3.06
C ASN A 72 -14.28 -33.12 -1.77
N ASP A 73 -15.18 -32.15 -1.90
CA ASP A 73 -15.58 -31.22 -0.82
C ASP A 73 -14.45 -30.30 -0.32
N GLU A 74 -13.40 -30.14 -1.11
CA GLU A 74 -12.29 -29.20 -0.83
C GLU A 74 -12.15 -28.15 -1.90
N VAL A 75 -11.83 -26.91 -1.50
CA VAL A 75 -11.49 -25.83 -2.44
C VAL A 75 -10.03 -25.99 -2.85
N VAL A 76 -9.81 -26.06 -4.16
CA VAL A 76 -8.49 -26.14 -4.76
C VAL A 76 -8.22 -24.94 -5.67
N ILE A 77 -7.01 -24.40 -5.62
CA ILE A 77 -6.54 -23.37 -6.55
C ILE A 77 -6.12 -24.07 -7.84
N LYS A 78 -6.83 -23.80 -8.93
CA LYS A 78 -6.57 -24.42 -10.25
C LYS A 78 -5.50 -23.68 -11.02
N SER A 79 -5.57 -22.34 -11.04
CA SER A 79 -4.57 -21.48 -11.67
C SER A 79 -4.57 -20.10 -11.06
N VAL A 80 -3.45 -19.42 -11.19
CA VAL A 80 -3.28 -17.99 -11.00
C VAL A 80 -2.86 -17.41 -12.33
N GLU A 81 -3.61 -16.46 -12.83
CA GLU A 81 -3.45 -15.85 -14.15
C GLU A 81 -3.38 -14.32 -14.03
N ASN A 82 -2.88 -13.67 -15.08
CA ASN A 82 -2.84 -12.22 -15.17
C ASN A 82 -2.16 -11.53 -13.97
N ASP A 83 -1.14 -12.19 -13.39
CA ASP A 83 -0.33 -11.57 -12.33
C ASP A 83 0.50 -10.41 -12.92
N HIS A 84 0.22 -9.18 -12.47
CA HIS A 84 0.90 -8.00 -12.97
C HIS A 84 0.90 -6.86 -11.95
N ILE A 85 1.83 -5.93 -12.15
CA ILE A 85 1.87 -4.69 -11.39
C ILE A 85 0.79 -3.74 -11.91
N LEU A 86 -0.06 -3.28 -11.01
CA LEU A 86 -1.08 -2.26 -11.28
C LEU A 86 -0.49 -0.85 -11.19
N PHE A 87 0.30 -0.60 -10.11
CA PHE A 87 0.78 0.73 -9.82
C PHE A 87 2.06 0.71 -8.98
N GLY A 88 3.01 1.55 -9.32
CA GLY A 88 4.31 1.68 -8.65
C GLY A 88 4.67 3.11 -8.24
N GLY A 89 3.66 4.01 -8.18
CA GLY A 89 3.87 5.44 -7.94
C GLY A 89 4.09 6.23 -9.23
N ASP A 90 3.64 7.48 -9.26
CA ASP A 90 3.73 8.41 -10.41
C ASP A 90 4.61 9.63 -10.10
N ASN A 91 5.10 9.76 -8.88
CA ASN A 91 5.85 10.88 -8.31
C ASN A 91 5.05 12.19 -8.13
N TYR A 92 3.92 12.32 -8.77
CA TYR A 92 3.09 13.51 -8.63
C TYR A 92 2.08 13.36 -7.49
N HIS A 93 1.20 12.36 -7.54
CA HIS A 93 0.24 12.07 -6.47
C HIS A 93 0.89 11.19 -5.38
N TYR A 94 1.67 10.18 -5.81
CA TYR A 94 2.25 9.15 -4.93
C TYR A 94 3.72 8.92 -5.25
N GLN A 95 4.54 8.88 -4.22
CA GLN A 95 5.98 8.65 -4.34
C GLN A 95 6.26 7.27 -4.96
N SER A 96 7.16 7.21 -5.95
CA SER A 96 7.69 5.94 -6.46
C SER A 96 8.93 5.51 -5.69
N TYR A 97 9.27 4.21 -5.76
CA TYR A 97 10.49 3.68 -5.16
C TYR A 97 11.77 4.36 -5.67
N PRO A 98 11.97 4.61 -7.00
CA PRO A 98 13.13 5.36 -7.45
C PRO A 98 13.24 6.78 -6.88
N LYS A 99 12.10 7.47 -6.70
CA LYS A 99 12.07 8.79 -6.06
C LYS A 99 12.48 8.69 -4.59
N PHE A 100 11.91 7.73 -3.85
CA PHE A 100 12.30 7.44 -2.46
C PHE A 100 13.80 7.17 -2.36
N MET A 101 14.35 6.28 -3.20
CA MET A 101 15.77 5.94 -3.17
C MET A 101 16.69 7.12 -3.51
N SER A 102 16.24 8.07 -4.32
CA SER A 102 17.00 9.27 -4.62
C SER A 102 17.16 10.21 -3.42
N THR A 103 16.20 10.18 -2.50
CA THR A 103 16.21 10.99 -1.27
C THR A 103 16.71 10.20 -0.04
N PHE A 104 16.60 8.88 -0.07
CA PHE A 104 16.93 8.01 1.05
C PHE A 104 18.39 8.10 1.51
N ASN A 105 19.30 8.42 0.60
CA ASN A 105 20.73 8.57 0.89
C ASN A 105 21.16 10.04 1.09
N ASP A 106 20.22 10.98 1.07
CA ASP A 106 20.52 12.37 1.31
C ASP A 106 20.88 12.59 2.77
N ASP A 107 21.85 13.46 3.00
CA ASP A 107 22.30 13.90 4.33
C ASP A 107 21.85 15.36 4.51
N HIS A 108 20.58 15.54 4.88
CA HIS A 108 19.96 16.88 5.00
C HIS A 108 20.53 17.69 6.16
N ASN A 109 21.00 17.00 7.20
CA ASN A 109 21.57 17.65 8.38
C ASN A 109 23.09 17.82 8.31
N HIS A 110 23.73 17.31 7.24
CA HIS A 110 25.16 17.40 6.95
C HIS A 110 26.06 16.82 8.09
N ASP A 111 25.60 15.76 8.73
CA ASP A 111 26.38 15.06 9.76
C ASP A 111 27.21 13.88 9.22
N GLY A 112 27.17 13.65 7.93
CA GLY A 112 27.88 12.60 7.21
C GLY A 112 27.17 11.24 7.22
N ASN A 113 25.93 11.19 7.70
CA ASN A 113 25.10 9.99 7.72
C ASN A 113 23.82 10.22 6.91
N PRO A 114 23.35 9.22 6.12
CA PRO A 114 22.08 9.32 5.46
C PRO A 114 20.91 9.47 6.43
N ASP A 115 20.01 10.38 6.10
CA ASP A 115 18.77 10.62 6.85
C ASP A 115 17.71 9.56 6.50
N ARG A 116 17.81 8.40 7.08
CA ARG A 116 16.95 7.24 6.79
C ARG A 116 15.68 7.25 7.63
N THR A 117 14.90 8.30 7.56
CA THR A 117 13.82 8.51 8.51
C THR A 117 12.44 8.15 8.02
N ASP A 118 12.23 8.16 6.72
CA ASP A 118 10.95 7.76 6.16
C ASP A 118 11.02 6.34 5.57
N ASN A 119 9.90 5.65 5.61
CA ASN A 119 9.75 4.33 5.01
C ASN A 119 9.01 4.45 3.70
N TYR A 120 9.54 3.87 2.63
CA TYR A 120 8.78 3.72 1.41
C TYR A 120 7.53 2.87 1.66
N CYS A 121 6.40 3.40 1.27
CA CYS A 121 5.10 2.75 1.43
C CYS A 121 4.29 2.86 0.14
N LEU A 122 3.89 1.71 -0.40
CA LEU A 122 2.89 1.57 -1.46
C LEU A 122 2.29 0.17 -1.35
N ARG A 123 1.31 -0.01 -0.45
CA ARG A 123 0.89 -1.33 -0.01
C ARG A 123 -0.55 -1.41 0.47
N ASP A 124 -0.96 -2.63 0.83
CA ASP A 124 -2.21 -3.00 1.49
C ASP A 124 -3.45 -2.52 0.73
N PRO A 125 -3.58 -2.85 -0.59
CA PRO A 125 -4.71 -2.41 -1.38
C PRO A 125 -6.01 -3.03 -0.89
N HIS A 126 -7.00 -2.17 -0.68
CA HIS A 126 -8.37 -2.54 -0.35
C HIS A 126 -9.32 -2.14 -1.48
N ILE A 127 -10.02 -3.13 -2.06
CA ILE A 127 -10.98 -2.90 -3.14
C ILE A 127 -12.30 -2.37 -2.57
N ILE A 128 -12.83 -1.33 -3.20
CA ILE A 128 -14.17 -0.80 -2.97
C ILE A 128 -14.91 -0.76 -4.30
N GLU A 129 -16.16 -1.21 -4.27
CA GLU A 129 -17.07 -1.11 -5.41
C GLU A 129 -18.17 -0.09 -5.10
N ASP A 130 -18.30 0.91 -5.95
CA ASP A 130 -19.33 1.92 -5.85
C ASP A 130 -19.92 2.23 -7.23
N ASN A 131 -21.26 2.11 -7.34
CA ASN A 131 -22.01 2.40 -8.57
C ASN A 131 -21.42 1.76 -9.83
N GLY A 132 -20.93 0.52 -9.73
CA GLY A 132 -20.33 -0.24 -10.83
C GLY A 132 -18.89 0.16 -11.17
N SER A 133 -18.29 1.07 -10.43
CA SER A 133 -16.87 1.40 -10.52
C SER A 133 -16.09 0.75 -9.40
N ARG A 134 -14.84 0.40 -9.67
CA ARG A 134 -13.91 -0.21 -8.70
C ARG A 134 -12.79 0.74 -8.36
N TYR A 135 -12.51 0.85 -7.07
CA TYR A 135 -11.46 1.71 -6.53
C TYR A 135 -10.55 0.89 -5.62
N LEU A 136 -9.26 1.19 -5.62
CA LEU A 136 -8.33 0.72 -4.59
C LEU A 136 -8.01 1.86 -3.64
N ILE A 137 -8.16 1.61 -2.34
CA ILE A 137 -7.61 2.42 -1.26
C ILE A 137 -6.37 1.72 -0.75
N PHE A 138 -5.28 2.44 -0.50
CA PHE A 138 -3.98 1.85 -0.15
C PHE A 138 -3.13 2.79 0.71
N GLU A 139 -2.20 2.21 1.45
CA GLU A 139 -1.16 2.99 2.14
C GLU A 139 -0.09 3.44 1.15
N SER A 140 0.35 4.69 1.28
CA SER A 140 1.33 5.30 0.38
C SER A 140 2.11 6.45 1.02
N ASN A 141 3.13 6.90 0.31
CA ASN A 141 3.76 8.20 0.56
C ASN A 141 3.28 9.21 -0.47
N THR A 142 3.15 10.48 -0.06
CA THR A 142 2.75 11.56 -0.96
C THR A 142 3.79 11.81 -2.04
N GLY A 143 3.32 12.09 -3.26
CA GLY A 143 4.13 12.64 -4.33
C GLY A 143 4.32 14.16 -4.20
N ASP A 144 4.92 14.75 -5.23
CA ASP A 144 5.32 16.17 -5.23
C ASP A 144 4.14 17.16 -5.04
N GLU A 145 2.90 16.74 -5.43
CA GLU A 145 1.70 17.57 -5.29
C GLU A 145 1.36 17.90 -3.82
N ASN A 146 1.51 16.91 -2.94
CA ASN A 146 1.04 17.01 -1.54
C ASN A 146 2.18 16.93 -0.52
N TYR A 147 3.42 16.85 -0.95
CA TYR A 147 4.56 16.82 -0.03
C TYR A 147 4.72 18.17 0.67
N GLN A 148 4.59 18.18 2.00
CA GLN A 148 4.67 19.39 2.82
C GLN A 148 6.08 19.61 3.40
N GLY A 149 6.85 18.56 3.63
CA GLY A 149 8.16 18.64 4.26
C GLY A 149 8.12 19.33 5.63
N GLU A 150 9.11 20.15 5.95
CA GLU A 150 9.21 20.88 7.21
C GLU A 150 7.98 21.77 7.51
N LYS A 151 7.27 22.25 6.49
CA LYS A 151 6.10 23.12 6.65
C LYS A 151 4.97 22.45 7.42
N GLN A 152 4.87 21.11 7.38
CA GLN A 152 3.84 20.37 8.11
C GLN A 152 3.93 20.54 9.63
N ILE A 153 5.12 20.80 10.19
CA ILE A 153 5.33 21.05 11.61
C ILE A 153 4.60 22.33 12.05
N TYR A 154 4.51 23.30 11.15
CA TYR A 154 3.86 24.60 11.41
C TYR A 154 2.39 24.62 10.95
N ASN A 155 1.88 23.54 10.38
CA ASN A 155 0.49 23.41 9.99
C ASN A 155 -0.33 22.89 11.18
N TRP A 156 -1.06 23.81 11.84
CA TRP A 156 -1.81 23.51 13.06
C TRP A 156 -2.86 22.42 12.89
N SER A 157 -3.42 22.26 11.69
CA SER A 157 -4.41 21.21 11.39
C SER A 157 -3.86 19.78 11.45
N ASN A 158 -2.54 19.61 11.33
CA ASN A 158 -1.91 18.28 11.35
C ASN A 158 -1.84 17.67 12.76
N TYR A 159 -2.10 18.46 13.82
CA TYR A 159 -1.98 17.97 15.20
C TYR A 159 -3.24 17.26 15.71
N GLY A 160 -4.41 17.53 15.15
CA GLY A 160 -5.66 16.79 15.38
C GLY A 160 -6.27 16.89 16.78
N GLY A 161 -5.76 17.75 17.65
CA GLY A 161 -6.27 17.98 19.01
C GLY A 161 -6.81 19.38 19.22
N ASP A 162 -7.15 19.71 20.47
CA ASP A 162 -7.45 21.09 20.87
C ASP A 162 -6.19 21.97 20.91
N ASP A 163 -6.35 23.27 21.09
CA ASP A 163 -5.23 24.22 21.10
C ASP A 163 -4.15 23.90 22.14
N ALA A 164 -4.54 23.40 23.32
CA ALA A 164 -3.60 23.07 24.38
C ALA A 164 -2.76 21.83 24.03
N PHE A 165 -3.41 20.80 23.46
CA PHE A 165 -2.73 19.60 22.95
C PHE A 165 -1.81 19.95 21.79
N ASN A 166 -2.30 20.73 20.83
CA ASN A 166 -1.54 21.13 19.64
C ASN A 166 -0.31 21.94 20.02
N LEU A 167 -0.44 22.92 20.92
CA LEU A 167 0.70 23.69 21.42
C LEU A 167 1.73 22.82 22.12
N LYS A 168 1.28 21.90 22.99
CA LYS A 168 2.19 20.99 23.70
C LYS A 168 2.95 20.08 22.71
N SER A 169 2.26 19.54 21.71
CA SER A 169 2.84 18.66 20.69
C SER A 169 3.85 19.42 19.83
N PHE A 170 3.49 20.61 19.35
CA PHE A 170 4.38 21.51 18.63
C PHE A 170 5.66 21.83 19.43
N LEU A 171 5.52 22.26 20.68
CA LEU A 171 6.68 22.56 21.54
C LEU A 171 7.55 21.35 21.79
N ASN A 172 6.97 20.15 21.92
CA ASN A 172 7.72 18.91 22.03
C ASN A 172 8.56 18.62 20.78
N ILE A 173 7.99 18.81 19.60
CA ILE A 173 8.67 18.61 18.31
C ILE A 173 9.82 19.62 18.15
N VAL A 174 9.55 20.92 18.26
CA VAL A 174 10.54 21.96 17.97
C VAL A 174 11.69 22.01 18.99
N ASN A 175 11.49 21.50 20.20
CA ASN A 175 12.54 21.41 21.24
C ASN A 175 13.28 20.07 21.23
N ASN A 176 12.94 19.13 20.33
CA ASN A 176 13.59 17.84 20.21
C ASN A 176 14.07 17.62 18.77
N LYS A 177 15.38 17.75 18.52
CA LYS A 177 15.96 17.63 17.18
C LYS A 177 15.56 16.33 16.47
N HIS A 178 15.51 15.21 17.18
CA HIS A 178 15.13 13.92 16.60
C HIS A 178 13.67 13.93 16.15
N LEU A 179 12.75 14.38 17.01
CA LEU A 179 11.32 14.49 16.64
C LEU A 179 11.09 15.50 15.53
N TYR A 180 11.83 16.62 15.53
CA TYR A 180 11.77 17.63 14.48
C TYR A 180 12.14 17.04 13.13
N ASN A 181 13.25 16.31 13.05
CA ASN A 181 13.69 15.64 11.84
C ASN A 181 12.63 14.62 11.37
N LEU A 182 12.17 13.73 12.25
CA LEU A 182 11.12 12.76 11.92
C LEU A 182 9.86 13.45 11.37
N ALA A 183 9.40 14.50 12.04
CA ALA A 183 8.21 15.23 11.63
C ALA A 183 8.40 16.00 10.32
N SER A 184 9.61 16.51 10.02
CA SER A 184 9.88 17.25 8.79
C SER A 184 9.93 16.35 7.54
N TRP A 185 10.11 15.04 7.71
CA TRP A 185 10.25 14.08 6.61
C TRP A 185 9.07 13.13 6.48
N ALA A 186 8.20 13.04 7.48
CA ALA A 186 7.01 12.23 7.40
C ALA A 186 6.18 12.66 6.17
N ASN A 187 5.79 11.69 5.35
CA ASN A 187 5.00 11.93 4.14
C ASN A 187 3.99 10.80 3.87
N GLY A 188 3.55 10.12 4.92
CA GLY A 188 2.55 9.07 4.81
C GLY A 188 1.22 9.57 4.25
N SER A 189 0.52 8.71 3.55
CA SER A 189 -0.79 9.03 3.00
C SER A 189 -1.67 7.81 2.84
N ILE A 190 -2.97 8.04 2.72
CA ILE A 190 -3.94 7.04 2.24
C ILE A 190 -4.32 7.41 0.82
N GLY A 191 -3.91 6.58 -0.12
CA GLY A 191 -4.15 6.77 -1.53
C GLY A 191 -5.46 6.18 -2.00
N ILE A 192 -5.92 6.65 -3.15
CA ILE A 192 -7.06 6.11 -3.89
C ILE A 192 -6.80 6.18 -5.40
N LEU A 193 -7.17 5.12 -6.11
CA LEU A 193 -7.18 5.09 -7.57
C LEU A 193 -8.43 4.38 -8.07
N LYS A 194 -8.83 4.68 -9.30
CA LYS A 194 -9.90 3.98 -10.00
C LYS A 194 -9.32 2.96 -10.98
N LEU A 195 -9.92 1.78 -11.01
CA LEU A 195 -9.62 0.74 -12.00
C LEU A 195 -10.52 0.89 -13.23
N ASP A 196 -10.06 0.36 -14.34
CA ASP A 196 -10.90 0.18 -15.54
C ASP A 196 -11.94 -0.94 -15.35
N ASP A 197 -12.77 -1.16 -16.37
CA ASP A 197 -13.86 -2.13 -16.32
C ASP A 197 -13.41 -3.58 -16.61
N ASN A 198 -12.12 -3.83 -16.83
CA ASN A 198 -11.60 -5.17 -17.05
C ASN A 198 -11.50 -5.93 -15.73
N GLU A 199 -12.40 -6.87 -15.49
CA GLU A 199 -12.46 -7.60 -14.22
C GLU A 199 -11.22 -8.47 -13.95
N LYS A 200 -10.67 -9.12 -15.00
CA LYS A 200 -9.61 -10.13 -14.85
C LYS A 200 -8.20 -9.60 -15.07
N ASN A 201 -8.06 -8.49 -15.73
CA ASN A 201 -6.76 -7.86 -15.99
C ASN A 201 -6.92 -6.35 -15.89
N PRO A 202 -7.31 -5.85 -14.69
CA PRO A 202 -7.57 -4.44 -14.50
C PRO A 202 -6.31 -3.61 -14.70
N SER A 203 -6.51 -2.37 -15.12
CA SER A 203 -5.47 -1.34 -15.15
C SER A 203 -5.96 -0.08 -14.43
N VAL A 204 -5.03 0.82 -14.11
CA VAL A 204 -5.39 2.11 -13.52
C VAL A 204 -6.04 2.99 -14.59
N ALA A 205 -7.31 3.33 -14.37
CA ALA A 205 -8.06 4.24 -15.23
C ALA A 205 -7.86 5.70 -14.82
N GLU A 206 -7.79 5.97 -13.51
CA GLU A 206 -7.66 7.33 -12.98
C GLU A 206 -6.91 7.31 -11.64
N LEU A 207 -6.04 8.28 -11.45
CA LEU A 207 -5.36 8.57 -10.20
C LEU A 207 -6.01 9.79 -9.56
N TYR A 208 -6.16 9.76 -8.25
CA TYR A 208 -6.70 10.87 -7.47
C TYR A 208 -5.66 11.36 -6.47
N THR A 209 -5.84 12.58 -6.02
CA THR A 209 -5.08 13.10 -4.87
C THR A 209 -5.35 12.23 -3.63
N PRO A 210 -4.37 12.05 -2.73
CA PRO A 210 -4.56 11.26 -1.52
C PRO A 210 -5.78 11.70 -0.70
N LEU A 211 -6.49 10.72 -0.12
CA LEU A 211 -7.62 10.97 0.78
C LEU A 211 -7.19 11.61 2.09
N VAL A 212 -6.01 11.22 2.56
CA VAL A 212 -5.38 11.73 3.80
C VAL A 212 -3.89 11.85 3.55
N THR A 213 -3.29 12.93 4.03
CA THR A 213 -1.84 13.15 4.06
C THR A 213 -1.41 13.47 5.48
N SER A 214 -0.22 13.03 5.86
CA SER A 214 0.44 13.43 7.11
C SER A 214 1.27 14.66 6.87
#